data_b30d510dd9140689dfd48c8658fc682e
#
_entry.id   b30d510dd9140689dfd48c8658fc682e
#
_cell.length_a   1.000
_cell.length_b   1.000
_cell.length_c   1.000
_cell.angle_alpha   90.00
_cell.angle_beta   90.00
_cell.angle_gamma   90.00
#
_symmetry.space_group_name_H-M   'P 1'
#
loop_
_entity.id
_entity.type
_entity.pdbx_description
1 polymer ?
#
loop_
_entity_poly.entity_id
_entity_poly.type
_entity_poly.pdbx_seq_one_letter_code
_entity_poly.pdbx_strand_id
1 'polypeptide(L)'
;MRWLKALAIGFGALLGLLVAVPFLVPLEHYLPAIERQVSERLGERVKIGALRATLLPVPQLAVREIEAGERGDIRVSKVIVTPDFWSLLGSPKVIRSVEIEGLEATPGALGRLASRKPAADRGEVRAVVVQSVRLTSARLRLERAALGPFDAEIALAADGAFSSATLRTADGKLVAEVRPAQGGFFVEARARGWTLPAGPPIVFDELRLKGIAHAEEASFKEIHAKLYGGNVNGQARLRWRKGIELSGSAAVNGVELRSLAPLIAQHARVSGRLTARPVFRAFAAEAAQLASALRLETPFEVQDGVLYGVDIGRAASLIASRQENSPGGQTRFDELSGHLVLERRAYRFTKLKIASGALAADGHVSVSPEQELSGRIHAKIKAASVTAATVPLNVSGTVQAPVLLPTAGYVAGAAAGTAILGPGLGTTIGATISTTLGRLFGGESAEEKKAPER
;
A
#
# COMPACT_ATOMS: atom_id res chain seq x y z
N MET A 1 24.45 29.94 64.02
CA MET A 1 24.54 28.57 63.45
C MET A 1 23.38 27.60 63.80
N ARG A 2 22.76 27.69 64.98
CA ARG A 2 21.63 26.82 65.33
C ARG A 2 20.34 27.08 64.50
N TRP A 3 20.10 28.28 64.07
CA TRP A 3 18.96 28.71 63.27
C TRP A 3 18.99 28.13 61.84
N LEU A 4 20.16 28.11 61.17
CA LEU A 4 20.34 27.54 59.86
C LEU A 4 20.10 26.02 59.82
N LYS A 5 20.49 25.32 60.91
CA LYS A 5 20.20 23.87 61.04
C LYS A 5 18.70 23.59 61.24
N ALA A 6 18.02 24.42 62.04
CA ALA A 6 16.58 24.27 62.22
C ALA A 6 15.78 24.54 60.92
N LEU A 7 16.21 25.55 60.13
CA LEU A 7 15.63 25.86 58.84
C LEU A 7 15.89 24.75 57.81
N ALA A 8 17.09 24.17 57.78
CA ALA A 8 17.44 23.07 56.91
C ALA A 8 16.66 21.78 57.26
N ILE A 9 16.48 21.49 58.55
CA ILE A 9 15.67 20.35 59.02
C ILE A 9 14.20 20.56 58.70
N GLY A 10 13.67 21.79 58.95
CA GLY A 10 12.29 22.13 58.57
C GLY A 10 12.00 22.06 57.08
N PHE A 11 12.95 22.54 56.27
CA PHE A 11 12.85 22.44 54.79
C PHE A 11 12.97 21.01 54.31
N GLY A 12 13.90 20.21 54.91
CA GLY A 12 14.04 18.79 54.60
C GLY A 12 12.77 17.97 54.99
N ALA A 13 12.16 18.28 56.17
CA ALA A 13 10.91 17.68 56.59
C ALA A 13 9.76 18.06 55.66
N LEU A 14 9.64 19.32 55.26
CA LEU A 14 8.65 19.81 54.30
C LEU A 14 8.82 19.13 52.93
N LEU A 15 10.06 19.02 52.48
CA LEU A 15 10.37 18.32 51.21
C LEU A 15 10.06 16.82 51.29
N GLY A 16 10.39 16.20 52.42
CA GLY A 16 10.03 14.79 52.72
C GLY A 16 8.55 14.57 52.78
N LEU A 17 7.78 15.48 53.40
CA LEU A 17 6.34 15.46 53.46
C LEU A 17 5.75 15.63 52.03
N LEU A 18 6.23 16.54 51.26
CA LEU A 18 5.81 16.82 49.88
C LEU A 18 6.08 15.61 48.94
N VAL A 19 7.14 14.86 49.18
CA VAL A 19 7.45 13.62 48.49
C VAL A 19 6.56 12.49 48.97
N ALA A 20 6.21 12.44 50.26
CA ALA A 20 5.42 11.36 50.86
C ALA A 20 3.88 11.53 50.61
N VAL A 21 3.39 12.76 50.47
CA VAL A 21 1.95 13.03 50.25
C VAL A 21 1.35 12.25 49.08
N PRO A 22 1.96 12.12 47.90
CA PRO A 22 1.39 11.31 46.81
C PRO A 22 1.29 9.82 47.15
N PHE A 23 2.13 9.29 48.06
CA PHE A 23 2.09 7.90 48.52
C PHE A 23 1.08 7.68 49.65
N LEU A 24 0.67 8.75 50.36
CA LEU A 24 -0.27 8.70 51.48
C LEU A 24 -1.71 8.89 51.01
N VAL A 25 -1.95 9.48 49.83
CA VAL A 25 -3.31 9.63 49.29
C VAL A 25 -3.64 8.41 48.43
N PRO A 26 -4.56 7.53 48.81
CA PRO A 26 -4.93 6.36 48.03
C PRO A 26 -5.77 6.81 46.82
N LEU A 27 -5.09 7.21 45.74
CA LEU A 27 -5.68 7.65 44.46
C LEU A 27 -6.56 6.57 43.83
N GLU A 28 -6.39 5.33 44.25
CA GLU A 28 -7.17 4.18 43.81
C GLU A 28 -8.68 4.33 44.08
N HIS A 29 -9.06 5.03 45.16
CA HIS A 29 -10.46 5.31 45.45
C HIS A 29 -11.13 6.24 44.41
N TYR A 30 -10.36 7.03 43.68
CA TYR A 30 -10.89 7.91 42.64
C TYR A 30 -10.96 7.25 41.26
N LEU A 31 -10.32 6.06 41.06
CA LEU A 31 -10.33 5.34 39.80
C LEU A 31 -11.73 5.14 39.23
N PRO A 32 -12.73 4.62 40.00
CA PRO A 32 -14.06 4.38 39.43
C PRO A 32 -14.77 5.67 38.97
N ALA A 33 -14.52 6.78 39.68
CA ALA A 33 -15.09 8.08 39.31
C ALA A 33 -14.45 8.63 38.03
N ILE A 34 -13.13 8.50 37.92
CA ILE A 34 -12.38 8.90 36.73
C ILE A 34 -12.77 8.04 35.51
N GLU A 35 -12.83 6.71 35.67
CA GLU A 35 -13.26 5.79 34.62
C GLU A 35 -14.67 6.14 34.10
N ARG A 36 -15.59 6.44 34.99
CA ARG A 36 -16.95 6.84 34.62
C ARG A 36 -16.96 8.15 33.83
N GLN A 37 -16.30 9.17 34.34
CA GLN A 37 -16.24 10.49 33.71
C GLN A 37 -15.54 10.47 32.36
N VAL A 38 -14.45 9.70 32.25
CA VAL A 38 -13.72 9.50 30.97
C VAL A 38 -14.58 8.69 30.01
N SER A 39 -15.25 7.63 30.49
CA SER A 39 -16.15 6.81 29.66
C SER A 39 -17.34 7.64 29.13
N GLU A 40 -17.93 8.50 29.93
CA GLU A 40 -19.01 9.41 29.50
C GLU A 40 -18.55 10.40 28.43
N ARG A 41 -17.35 10.97 28.59
CA ARG A 41 -16.79 11.93 27.63
C ARG A 41 -16.34 11.26 26.34
N LEU A 42 -15.70 10.10 26.40
CA LEU A 42 -15.28 9.32 25.24
C LEU A 42 -16.45 8.54 24.63
N GLY A 43 -17.51 8.28 25.43
CA GLY A 43 -18.66 7.45 25.09
C GLY A 43 -18.27 6.01 24.71
N GLU A 44 -17.17 5.56 25.19
CA GLU A 44 -16.64 4.21 25.11
C GLU A 44 -16.30 3.77 26.54
N ARG A 45 -16.51 2.51 26.86
CA ARG A 45 -16.15 1.99 28.18
C ARG A 45 -14.64 2.06 28.35
N VAL A 46 -14.18 2.75 29.40
CA VAL A 46 -12.76 2.89 29.73
C VAL A 46 -12.48 2.18 31.03
N LYS A 47 -11.40 1.40 31.05
CA LYS A 47 -10.83 0.78 32.24
C LYS A 47 -9.41 1.29 32.45
N ILE A 48 -9.02 1.50 33.68
CA ILE A 48 -7.71 2.03 34.09
C ILE A 48 -7.10 1.06 35.11
N GLY A 49 -5.90 0.53 34.82
CA GLY A 49 -5.25 -0.40 35.74
C GLY A 49 -4.62 0.28 36.95
N ALA A 50 -3.95 1.41 36.78
CA ALA A 50 -3.29 2.11 37.87
C ALA A 50 -3.21 3.63 37.65
N LEU A 51 -3.28 4.36 38.76
CA LEU A 51 -3.14 5.82 38.82
C LEU A 51 -2.05 6.20 39.81
N ARG A 52 -1.09 7.02 39.39
CA ARG A 52 -0.03 7.55 40.26
C ARG A 52 0.14 9.05 40.04
N ALA A 53 0.30 9.79 41.11
CA ALA A 53 0.66 11.19 41.06
C ALA A 53 2.07 11.37 41.65
N THR A 54 2.88 12.24 41.05
CA THR A 54 4.14 12.70 41.57
C THR A 54 4.12 14.22 41.61
N LEU A 55 4.69 14.82 42.65
CA LEU A 55 4.71 16.28 42.81
C LEU A 55 6.08 16.88 42.46
N LEU A 56 7.15 16.10 42.58
CA LEU A 56 8.52 16.54 42.34
C LEU A 56 9.23 15.73 41.25
N PRO A 57 10.08 16.32 40.39
CA PRO A 57 10.38 17.75 40.34
C PRO A 57 9.28 18.62 39.70
N VAL A 58 8.35 18.02 39.00
CA VAL A 58 7.20 18.67 38.35
C VAL A 58 5.95 17.83 38.64
N PRO A 59 4.80 18.47 39.00
CA PRO A 59 3.56 17.73 39.20
C PRO A 59 3.18 16.92 37.94
N GLN A 60 2.98 15.64 38.10
CA GLN A 60 2.57 14.73 37.02
C GLN A 60 1.53 13.73 37.51
N LEU A 61 0.59 13.43 36.65
CA LEU A 61 -0.36 12.34 36.82
C LEU A 61 -0.07 11.27 35.79
N ALA A 62 0.30 10.07 36.24
CA ALA A 62 0.56 8.92 35.38
C ALA A 62 -0.58 7.90 35.51
N VAL A 63 -1.19 7.59 34.40
CA VAL A 63 -2.23 6.57 34.25
C VAL A 63 -1.65 5.42 33.44
N ARG A 64 -1.83 4.20 33.90
CA ARG A 64 -1.27 3.00 33.25
C ARG A 64 -2.36 2.01 32.90
N GLU A 65 -2.07 1.17 31.88
CA GLU A 65 -2.94 0.06 31.45
C GLU A 65 -4.38 0.54 31.17
N ILE A 66 -4.49 1.46 30.22
CA ILE A 66 -5.77 1.99 29.82
C ILE A 66 -6.30 1.14 28.67
N GLU A 67 -7.51 0.62 28.84
CA GLU A 67 -8.26 -0.05 27.79
C GLU A 67 -9.56 0.70 27.51
N ALA A 68 -9.85 0.95 26.22
CA ALA A 68 -11.08 1.59 25.80
C ALA A 68 -11.76 0.80 24.68
N GLY A 69 -13.10 0.88 24.64
CA GLY A 69 -13.95 0.14 23.71
C GLY A 69 -14.45 -1.19 24.28
N GLU A 70 -15.53 -1.72 23.71
CA GLU A 70 -16.17 -2.96 24.19
C GLU A 70 -15.27 -4.20 24.05
N ARG A 71 -14.31 -4.17 23.10
CA ARG A 71 -13.39 -5.28 22.77
C ARG A 71 -11.94 -4.97 23.05
N GLY A 72 -11.62 -3.90 23.80
CA GLY A 72 -10.24 -3.43 23.95
C GLY A 72 -9.63 -2.97 22.62
N ASP A 73 -10.44 -2.30 21.82
CA ASP A 73 -10.06 -1.80 20.50
C ASP A 73 -8.97 -0.74 20.57
N ILE A 74 -8.85 -0.10 21.74
CA ILE A 74 -7.80 0.88 22.05
C ILE A 74 -7.12 0.43 23.34
N ARG A 75 -5.80 0.34 23.31
CA ARG A 75 -4.95 0.07 24.46
C ARG A 75 -3.88 1.13 24.56
N VAL A 76 -3.61 1.61 25.75
CA VAL A 76 -2.54 2.55 26.03
C VAL A 76 -1.75 2.05 27.24
N SER A 77 -0.47 1.88 27.07
CA SER A 77 0.39 1.39 28.15
C SER A 77 0.52 2.42 29.26
N LYS A 78 0.66 3.71 28.89
CA LYS A 78 0.84 4.78 29.85
C LYS A 78 0.43 6.13 29.28
N VAL A 79 -0.19 6.96 30.11
CA VAL A 79 -0.47 8.37 29.84
C VAL A 79 0.11 9.19 30.97
N ILE A 80 0.94 10.18 30.66
CA ILE A 80 1.47 11.14 31.62
C ILE A 80 0.87 12.51 31.30
N VAL A 81 0.20 13.09 32.27
CA VAL A 81 -0.35 14.45 32.19
C VAL A 81 0.51 15.37 33.07
N THR A 82 1.08 16.40 32.48
CA THR A 82 1.87 17.42 33.17
C THR A 82 1.11 18.73 33.18
N PRO A 83 0.43 19.10 34.29
CA PRO A 83 -0.24 20.38 34.40
C PRO A 83 0.77 21.53 34.55
N ASP A 84 0.35 22.73 34.19
CA ASP A 84 1.06 23.95 34.60
C ASP A 84 0.65 24.25 36.04
N PHE A 85 1.64 24.23 36.96
CA PHE A 85 1.42 24.38 38.39
C PHE A 85 0.66 25.66 38.74
N TRP A 86 1.04 26.77 38.15
CA TRP A 86 0.44 28.07 38.46
C TRP A 86 -0.99 28.19 37.92
N SER A 87 -1.27 27.55 36.81
CA SER A 87 -2.63 27.54 36.24
C SER A 87 -3.65 26.75 37.10
N LEU A 88 -3.18 25.84 37.96
CA LEU A 88 -4.06 25.08 38.83
C LEU A 88 -4.79 25.97 39.84
N LEU A 89 -4.23 27.12 40.19
CA LEU A 89 -4.82 28.12 41.10
C LEU A 89 -5.77 29.10 40.38
N GLY A 90 -5.77 29.08 39.02
CA GLY A 90 -6.55 30.00 38.21
C GLY A 90 -7.55 29.30 37.26
N SER A 91 -8.10 30.07 36.32
CA SER A 91 -8.93 29.58 35.23
C SER A 91 -8.55 30.35 33.95
N PRO A 92 -8.30 29.68 32.79
CA PRO A 92 -8.45 28.23 32.58
C PRO A 92 -7.31 27.41 33.18
N LYS A 93 -7.55 26.13 33.47
CA LYS A 93 -6.54 25.15 33.86
C LYS A 93 -5.70 24.80 32.63
N VAL A 94 -4.37 24.90 32.70
CA VAL A 94 -3.49 24.60 31.60
C VAL A 94 -2.75 23.27 31.83
N ILE A 95 -2.84 22.37 30.87
CA ILE A 95 -2.03 21.16 30.79
C ILE A 95 -0.90 21.42 29.79
N ARG A 96 0.34 21.44 30.28
CA ARG A 96 1.54 21.71 29.47
C ARG A 96 1.77 20.61 28.46
N SER A 97 1.71 19.34 28.89
CA SER A 97 1.89 18.19 28.00
C SER A 97 1.03 17.01 28.42
N VAL A 98 0.58 16.25 27.42
CA VAL A 98 0.02 14.92 27.56
C VAL A 98 0.91 13.97 26.77
N GLU A 99 1.58 13.06 27.46
CA GLU A 99 2.44 12.04 26.83
C GLU A 99 1.72 10.70 26.87
N ILE A 100 1.56 10.08 25.69
CA ILE A 100 0.86 8.80 25.50
C ILE A 100 1.88 7.81 24.96
N GLU A 101 2.14 6.76 25.73
CA GLU A 101 3.12 5.72 25.41
C GLU A 101 2.40 4.40 25.09
N GLY A 102 2.82 3.75 24.00
CA GLY A 102 2.32 2.42 23.64
C GLY A 102 0.85 2.40 23.27
N LEU A 103 0.39 3.41 22.53
CA LEU A 103 -0.97 3.42 21.97
C LEU A 103 -1.11 2.34 20.91
N GLU A 104 -2.03 1.42 21.11
CA GLU A 104 -2.49 0.46 20.11
C GLU A 104 -3.97 0.69 19.83
N ALA A 105 -4.33 0.94 18.57
CA ALA A 105 -5.72 1.19 18.19
C ALA A 105 -6.06 0.49 16.87
N THR A 106 -7.34 0.17 16.68
CA THR A 106 -7.86 -0.28 15.38
C THR A 106 -8.35 0.92 14.56
N PRO A 107 -8.33 0.86 13.20
CA PRO A 107 -8.84 1.94 12.36
C PRO A 107 -10.31 2.28 12.66
N GLY A 108 -11.13 1.27 12.94
CA GLY A 108 -12.53 1.45 13.29
C GLY A 108 -12.72 2.22 14.60
N ALA A 109 -11.90 1.94 15.62
CA ALA A 109 -11.94 2.66 16.88
C ALA A 109 -11.53 4.13 16.72
N LEU A 110 -10.44 4.40 15.96
CA LEU A 110 -10.02 5.77 15.65
C LEU A 110 -11.09 6.52 14.85
N GLY A 111 -11.74 5.86 13.88
CA GLY A 111 -12.84 6.44 13.11
C GLY A 111 -14.04 6.82 13.99
N ARG A 112 -14.42 5.97 14.96
CA ARG A 112 -15.48 6.28 15.93
C ARG A 112 -15.13 7.48 16.81
N LEU A 113 -13.89 7.55 17.29
CA LEU A 113 -13.43 8.70 18.08
C LEU A 113 -13.40 9.99 17.24
N ALA A 114 -12.90 9.92 16.00
CA ALA A 114 -12.81 11.09 15.12
C ALA A 114 -14.18 11.61 14.64
N SER A 115 -15.17 10.73 14.48
CA SER A 115 -16.51 11.11 14.02
C SER A 115 -17.37 11.72 15.13
N ARG A 116 -16.95 11.60 16.38
CA ARG A 116 -17.63 12.24 17.51
C ARG A 116 -17.32 13.73 17.52
N LYS A 117 -18.38 14.53 17.39
CA LYS A 117 -18.27 15.94 17.72
C LYS A 117 -17.86 16.05 19.19
N PRO A 118 -16.82 16.84 19.52
CA PRO A 118 -16.55 17.17 20.92
C PRO A 118 -17.87 17.59 21.57
N ALA A 119 -18.15 17.10 22.78
CA ALA A 119 -19.34 17.48 23.52
C ALA A 119 -19.43 19.01 23.46
N ALA A 120 -20.50 19.47 22.83
CA ALA A 120 -20.59 20.80 22.26
C ALA A 120 -20.12 21.88 23.23
N ASP A 121 -19.34 22.83 22.71
CA ASP A 121 -19.30 24.21 23.17
C ASP A 121 -20.73 24.72 23.44
N ARG A 122 -21.24 24.46 24.63
CA ARG A 122 -22.34 25.20 25.22
C ARG A 122 -21.76 26.43 25.88
N GLY A 123 -21.09 27.32 25.07
CA GLY A 123 -20.75 28.65 25.57
C GLY A 123 -19.86 28.77 26.83
N GLU A 124 -19.41 27.66 27.40
CA GLU A 124 -18.53 27.65 28.57
C GLU A 124 -17.09 27.81 28.08
N VAL A 125 -16.40 28.82 28.58
CA VAL A 125 -14.94 28.99 28.47
C VAL A 125 -14.29 27.64 28.75
N ARG A 126 -13.46 27.14 27.85
CA ARG A 126 -12.76 25.86 28.00
C ARG A 126 -12.10 25.83 29.38
N ALA A 127 -12.63 25.05 30.29
CA ALA A 127 -12.13 24.97 31.67
C ALA A 127 -10.70 24.39 31.71
N VAL A 128 -10.28 23.67 30.66
CA VAL A 128 -8.95 23.05 30.52
C VAL A 128 -8.41 23.27 29.12
N VAL A 129 -7.18 23.73 29.01
CA VAL A 129 -6.43 23.92 27.76
C VAL A 129 -5.20 23.01 27.78
N VAL A 130 -5.01 22.22 26.72
CA VAL A 130 -3.82 21.39 26.48
C VAL A 130 -2.92 22.09 25.48
N GLN A 131 -1.61 22.21 25.75
CA GLN A 131 -0.66 22.88 24.85
C GLN A 131 0.05 21.92 23.89
N SER A 132 0.35 20.69 24.35
CA SER A 132 1.02 19.69 23.50
C SER A 132 0.57 18.27 23.84
N VAL A 133 0.56 17.42 22.80
CA VAL A 133 0.33 15.99 22.97
C VAL A 133 1.48 15.26 22.27
N ARG A 134 2.15 14.37 22.98
CA ARG A 134 3.20 13.51 22.42
C ARG A 134 2.75 12.05 22.48
N LEU A 135 2.82 11.38 21.33
CA LEU A 135 2.62 9.93 21.24
C LEU A 135 3.99 9.28 21.02
N THR A 136 4.26 8.22 21.75
CA THR A 136 5.47 7.42 21.59
C THR A 136 5.10 5.96 21.39
N SER A 137 5.74 5.31 20.42
CA SER A 137 5.51 3.90 20.08
C SER A 137 4.05 3.55 19.76
N ALA A 138 3.35 4.44 19.06
CA ALA A 138 1.98 4.21 18.64
C ALA A 138 1.91 3.17 17.51
N ARG A 139 0.92 2.28 17.54
CA ARG A 139 0.68 1.24 16.54
C ARG A 139 -0.79 1.24 16.11
N LEU A 140 -1.01 1.08 14.81
CA LEU A 140 -2.34 0.85 14.25
C LEU A 140 -2.49 -0.64 13.95
N ARG A 141 -3.38 -1.33 14.68
CA ARG A 141 -3.66 -2.76 14.47
C ARG A 141 -4.63 -2.93 13.31
N LEU A 142 -4.20 -3.59 12.26
CA LEU A 142 -5.02 -4.10 11.17
C LEU A 142 -5.30 -5.59 11.43
N GLU A 143 -6.29 -6.19 10.76
CA GLU A 143 -6.66 -7.60 10.95
C GLU A 143 -5.50 -8.59 10.74
N ARG A 144 -4.56 -8.30 9.84
CA ARG A 144 -3.44 -9.18 9.47
C ARG A 144 -2.07 -8.53 9.58
N ALA A 145 -1.99 -7.29 10.06
CA ALA A 145 -0.74 -6.54 10.17
C ALA A 145 -0.85 -5.45 11.23
N ALA A 146 0.29 -4.95 11.69
CA ALA A 146 0.35 -3.73 12.50
C ALA A 146 1.18 -2.68 11.76
N LEU A 147 0.67 -1.47 11.68
CA LEU A 147 1.41 -0.32 11.18
C LEU A 147 2.07 0.41 12.35
N GLY A 148 3.33 0.71 12.22
CA GLY A 148 4.14 1.34 13.26
C GLY A 148 5.29 0.44 13.71
N PRO A 149 5.99 0.75 14.83
CA PRO A 149 5.68 1.88 15.71
C PRO A 149 6.00 3.23 15.08
N PHE A 150 5.24 4.25 15.46
CA PHE A 150 5.48 5.63 15.08
C PHE A 150 5.32 6.56 16.28
N ASP A 151 6.04 7.67 16.25
CA ASP A 151 5.94 8.74 17.23
C ASP A 151 5.24 9.94 16.61
N ALA A 152 4.49 10.71 17.40
CA ALA A 152 3.88 11.93 16.94
C ALA A 152 3.96 13.03 17.99
N GLU A 153 4.21 14.26 17.54
CA GLU A 153 4.15 15.45 18.34
C GLU A 153 3.07 16.36 17.77
N ILE A 154 2.11 16.72 18.61
CA ILE A 154 0.98 17.58 18.27
C ILE A 154 1.08 18.84 19.09
N ALA A 155 1.22 19.98 18.43
CA ALA A 155 1.21 21.29 19.06
C ALA A 155 -0.20 21.89 18.95
N LEU A 156 -0.66 22.48 20.06
CA LEU A 156 -1.91 23.19 20.17
C LEU A 156 -1.65 24.66 20.48
N ALA A 157 -2.47 25.53 19.94
CA ALA A 157 -2.39 26.96 20.23
C ALA A 157 -2.91 27.28 21.66
N ALA A 158 -2.71 28.50 22.10
CA ALA A 158 -3.10 28.94 23.46
C ALA A 158 -4.61 28.81 23.73
N ASP A 159 -5.43 28.83 22.70
CA ASP A 159 -6.88 28.59 22.76
C ASP A 159 -7.25 27.09 22.66
N GLY A 160 -6.23 26.20 22.60
CA GLY A 160 -6.40 24.76 22.43
C GLY A 160 -6.75 24.33 21.00
N ALA A 161 -6.67 25.23 20.02
CA ALA A 161 -6.85 24.86 18.61
C ALA A 161 -5.61 24.09 18.09
N PHE A 162 -5.82 23.19 17.13
CA PHE A 162 -4.73 22.46 16.48
C PHE A 162 -3.82 23.42 15.72
N SER A 163 -2.52 23.37 16.00
CA SER A 163 -1.49 24.21 15.35
C SER A 163 -0.65 23.44 14.35
N SER A 164 -0.09 22.30 14.76
CA SER A 164 0.69 21.42 13.88
C SER A 164 0.79 20.01 14.47
N ALA A 165 1.11 19.04 13.61
CA ALA A 165 1.57 17.73 14.06
C ALA A 165 2.74 17.27 13.21
N THR A 166 3.70 16.60 13.86
CA THR A 166 4.79 15.88 13.19
C THR A 166 4.71 14.42 13.59
N LEU A 167 4.66 13.55 12.59
CA LEU A 167 4.67 12.10 12.76
C LEU A 167 5.98 11.56 12.22
N ARG A 168 6.58 10.60 12.94
CA ARG A 168 7.82 9.90 12.53
C ARG A 168 7.68 8.41 12.77
N THR A 169 8.15 7.59 11.83
CA THR A 169 8.35 6.16 12.12
C THR A 169 9.52 5.99 13.09
N ALA A 170 9.51 4.93 13.91
CA ALA A 170 10.55 4.69 14.92
C ALA A 170 11.94 4.54 14.31
N ASP A 171 12.05 4.06 13.05
CA ASP A 171 13.31 3.98 12.32
C ASP A 171 13.72 5.31 11.66
N GLY A 172 12.92 6.37 11.82
CA GLY A 172 13.16 7.70 11.27
C GLY A 172 13.07 7.80 9.74
N LYS A 173 12.73 6.72 9.05
CA LYS A 173 12.70 6.69 7.59
C LYS A 173 11.56 7.47 6.97
N LEU A 174 10.44 7.64 7.68
CA LEU A 174 9.30 8.46 7.25
C LEU A 174 9.05 9.57 8.27
N VAL A 175 8.88 10.79 7.76
CA VAL A 175 8.43 11.96 8.53
C VAL A 175 7.26 12.59 7.80
N ALA A 176 6.17 12.84 8.51
CA ALA A 176 5.01 13.56 7.98
C ALA A 176 4.70 14.78 8.85
N GLU A 177 4.42 15.89 8.22
CA GLU A 177 3.99 17.13 8.84
C GLU A 177 2.55 17.44 8.44
N VAL A 178 1.76 17.86 9.43
CA VAL A 178 0.37 18.23 9.26
C VAL A 178 0.17 19.64 9.81
N ARG A 179 -0.48 20.51 9.04
CA ARG A 179 -0.78 21.90 9.41
C ARG A 179 -2.22 22.24 9.02
N PRO A 180 -2.88 23.16 9.74
CA PRO A 180 -4.19 23.65 9.33
C PRO A 180 -4.15 24.27 7.93
N ALA A 181 -5.20 24.04 7.15
CA ALA A 181 -5.43 24.66 5.85
C ALA A 181 -6.91 25.04 5.74
N GLN A 182 -7.28 25.83 4.71
CA GLN A 182 -8.67 26.19 4.50
C GLN A 182 -9.54 24.93 4.30
N GLY A 183 -10.44 24.68 5.24
CA GLY A 183 -11.37 23.55 5.22
C GLY A 183 -10.80 22.19 5.52
N GLY A 184 -9.50 22.08 5.95
CA GLY A 184 -8.86 20.79 6.25
C GLY A 184 -7.44 20.93 6.78
N PHE A 185 -6.59 19.98 6.42
CA PHE A 185 -5.21 19.90 6.87
C PHE A 185 -4.27 19.71 5.68
N PHE A 186 -3.27 20.53 5.55
CA PHE A 186 -2.16 20.29 4.64
C PHE A 186 -1.26 19.20 5.22
N VAL A 187 -0.94 18.21 4.40
CA VAL A 187 -0.10 17.07 4.75
C VAL A 187 1.10 17.04 3.82
N GLU A 188 2.29 17.05 4.37
CA GLU A 188 3.53 16.81 3.65
C GLU A 188 4.26 15.63 4.29
N ALA A 189 4.57 14.59 3.51
CA ALA A 189 5.34 13.44 3.99
C ALA A 189 6.59 13.24 3.14
N ARG A 190 7.67 12.85 3.80
CA ARG A 190 8.97 12.54 3.20
C ARG A 190 9.48 11.23 3.77
N ALA A 191 9.99 10.37 2.89
CA ALA A 191 10.61 9.12 3.32
C ALA A 191 11.89 8.84 2.54
N ARG A 192 12.82 8.10 3.17
CA ARG A 192 14.04 7.58 2.56
C ARG A 192 14.29 6.15 3.00
N GLY A 193 14.56 5.25 2.05
CA GLY A 193 14.76 3.83 2.33
C GLY A 193 13.58 3.20 3.08
N TRP A 194 12.38 3.68 2.82
CA TRP A 194 11.18 3.27 3.54
C TRP A 194 10.43 2.20 2.75
N THR A 195 10.00 1.17 3.44
CA THR A 195 9.22 0.08 2.87
C THR A 195 7.74 0.29 3.13
N LEU A 196 6.91 0.12 2.10
CA LEU A 196 5.46 0.19 2.23
C LEU A 196 4.97 -0.87 3.23
N PRO A 197 4.30 -0.47 4.33
CA PRO A 197 3.96 -1.40 5.40
C PRO A 197 2.72 -2.27 5.10
N ALA A 198 2.00 -1.97 4.03
CA ALA A 198 0.81 -2.70 3.62
C ALA A 198 0.78 -2.89 2.11
N GLY A 199 0.34 -4.06 1.63
CA GLY A 199 0.40 -4.45 0.23
C GLY A 199 1.75 -5.06 -0.14
N PRO A 200 2.18 -4.95 -1.40
CA PRO A 200 3.52 -5.39 -1.81
C PRO A 200 4.60 -4.59 -1.04
N PRO A 201 5.67 -5.23 -0.53
CA PRO A 201 6.72 -4.57 0.25
C PRO A 201 7.65 -3.74 -0.66
N ILE A 202 7.10 -2.72 -1.29
CA ILE A 202 7.83 -1.81 -2.18
C ILE A 202 8.74 -0.93 -1.34
N VAL A 203 10.02 -0.87 -1.70
CA VAL A 203 11.02 -0.02 -1.07
C VAL A 203 11.15 1.28 -1.87
N PHE A 204 10.95 2.40 -1.21
CA PHE A 204 11.15 3.73 -1.77
C PHE A 204 12.54 4.25 -1.35
N ASP A 205 13.41 4.48 -2.32
CA ASP A 205 14.69 5.15 -2.08
C ASP A 205 14.44 6.58 -1.58
N GLU A 206 13.51 7.28 -2.26
CA GLU A 206 12.97 8.57 -1.83
C GLU A 206 11.45 8.60 -2.10
N LEU A 207 10.69 9.20 -1.19
CA LEU A 207 9.27 9.46 -1.37
C LEU A 207 8.96 10.87 -0.84
N ARG A 208 8.19 11.63 -1.60
CA ARG A 208 7.60 12.92 -1.18
C ARG A 208 6.13 12.92 -1.57
N LEU A 209 5.30 13.25 -0.61
CA LEU A 209 3.85 13.38 -0.78
C LEU A 209 3.44 14.76 -0.30
N LYS A 210 2.60 15.46 -1.08
CA LYS A 210 1.94 16.68 -0.64
C LYS A 210 0.47 16.63 -1.00
N GLY A 211 -0.37 17.03 -0.06
CA GLY A 211 -1.80 16.99 -0.25
C GLY A 211 -2.59 17.70 0.83
N ILE A 212 -3.90 17.56 0.73
CA ILE A 212 -4.86 18.09 1.69
C ILE A 212 -5.73 16.94 2.18
N ALA A 213 -5.88 16.85 3.49
CA ALA A 213 -6.79 15.91 4.14
C ALA A 213 -7.97 16.67 4.74
N HIS A 214 -9.17 16.11 4.56
CA HIS A 214 -10.42 16.53 5.18
C HIS A 214 -10.95 15.41 6.08
N ALA A 215 -12.09 15.60 6.69
CA ALA A 215 -12.67 14.60 7.61
C ALA A 215 -12.92 13.23 6.96
N GLU A 216 -13.24 13.18 5.67
CA GLU A 216 -13.64 11.95 4.96
C GLU A 216 -12.82 11.66 3.69
N GLU A 217 -11.83 12.49 3.39
CA GLU A 217 -11.05 12.41 2.16
C GLU A 217 -9.62 12.94 2.37
N ALA A 218 -8.64 12.33 1.71
CA ALA A 218 -7.31 12.89 1.51
C ALA A 218 -6.98 12.91 0.01
N SER A 219 -6.46 14.04 -0.48
CA SER A 219 -6.07 14.23 -1.88
C SER A 219 -4.61 14.64 -1.95
N PHE A 220 -3.78 13.78 -2.50
CA PHE A 220 -2.36 14.02 -2.76
C PHE A 220 -2.19 14.37 -4.24
N LYS A 221 -1.95 15.63 -4.52
CA LYS A 221 -1.76 16.12 -5.89
C LYS A 221 -0.31 16.00 -6.38
N GLU A 222 0.62 15.94 -5.45
CA GLU A 222 2.04 15.81 -5.73
C GLU A 222 2.58 14.55 -5.03
N ILE A 223 2.90 13.54 -5.82
CA ILE A 223 3.57 12.33 -5.38
C ILE A 223 4.82 12.19 -6.23
N HIS A 224 5.99 12.22 -5.60
CA HIS A 224 7.28 11.99 -6.23
C HIS A 224 7.99 10.86 -5.50
N ALA A 225 8.34 9.82 -6.21
CA ALA A 225 9.07 8.69 -5.65
C ALA A 225 10.22 8.27 -6.53
N LYS A 226 11.31 7.80 -5.90
CA LYS A 226 12.40 7.07 -6.54
C LYS A 226 12.40 5.66 -6.00
N LEU A 227 12.40 4.68 -6.86
CA LEU A 227 12.44 3.26 -6.49
C LEU A 227 13.03 2.43 -7.62
N TYR A 228 13.84 1.44 -7.24
CA TYR A 228 14.44 0.49 -8.19
C TYR A 228 15.07 1.16 -9.43
N GLY A 229 15.84 2.23 -9.23
CA GLY A 229 16.54 2.97 -10.28
C GLY A 229 15.70 3.89 -11.15
N GLY A 230 14.37 3.90 -10.98
CA GLY A 230 13.44 4.75 -11.73
C GLY A 230 12.73 5.81 -10.89
N ASN A 231 11.90 6.59 -11.56
CA ASN A 231 11.11 7.65 -10.97
C ASN A 231 9.62 7.41 -11.18
N VAL A 232 8.82 7.73 -10.17
CA VAL A 232 7.35 7.70 -10.22
C VAL A 232 6.82 9.05 -9.80
N ASN A 233 6.00 9.65 -10.65
CA ASN A 233 5.28 10.89 -10.36
C ASN A 233 3.79 10.62 -10.47
N GLY A 234 2.98 11.15 -9.57
CA GLY A 234 1.57 10.84 -9.60
C GLY A 234 0.71 11.67 -8.69
N GLN A 235 -0.54 11.27 -8.65
CA GLN A 235 -1.55 11.82 -7.75
C GLN A 235 -2.46 10.70 -7.26
N ALA A 236 -2.99 10.84 -6.04
CA ALA A 236 -3.90 9.87 -5.43
C ALA A 236 -4.95 10.57 -4.58
N ARG A 237 -6.13 9.96 -4.53
CA ARG A 237 -7.23 10.36 -3.66
C ARG A 237 -7.70 9.16 -2.87
N LEU A 238 -7.84 9.34 -1.57
CA LEU A 238 -8.34 8.35 -0.63
C LEU A 238 -9.60 8.90 0.04
N ARG A 239 -10.70 8.17 0.01
CA ARG A 239 -11.96 8.50 0.70
C ARG A 239 -12.31 7.37 1.66
N TRP A 240 -12.92 7.72 2.82
CA TRP A 240 -13.27 6.72 3.86
C TRP A 240 -14.64 6.94 4.50
N ARG A 241 -15.60 7.47 3.75
CA ARG A 241 -16.95 7.78 4.26
C ARG A 241 -17.84 6.55 4.44
N LYS A 242 -17.92 5.67 3.41
CA LYS A 242 -18.76 4.45 3.39
C LYS A 242 -17.95 3.27 2.88
N GLY A 243 -16.83 2.96 3.52
CA GLY A 243 -15.79 2.10 3.00
C GLY A 243 -14.60 2.94 2.53
N ILE A 244 -13.57 2.29 2.00
CA ILE A 244 -12.33 2.94 1.58
C ILE A 244 -12.25 2.90 0.06
N GLU A 245 -12.22 4.07 -0.57
CA GLU A 245 -12.03 4.25 -2.01
C GLU A 245 -10.65 4.89 -2.25
N LEU A 246 -9.80 4.20 -2.99
CA LEU A 246 -8.53 4.71 -3.48
C LEU A 246 -8.61 4.91 -4.98
N SER A 247 -8.20 6.06 -5.49
CA SER A 247 -8.09 6.33 -6.92
C SER A 247 -6.89 7.20 -7.22
N GLY A 248 -6.35 7.11 -8.43
CA GLY A 248 -5.20 7.92 -8.80
C GLY A 248 -4.63 7.58 -10.16
N SER A 249 -3.55 8.27 -10.49
CA SER A 249 -2.75 8.03 -11.68
C SER A 249 -1.28 8.28 -11.39
N ALA A 250 -0.42 7.63 -12.15
CA ALA A 250 1.02 7.84 -12.04
C ALA A 250 1.69 7.81 -13.42
N ALA A 251 2.88 8.39 -13.49
CA ALA A 251 3.83 8.22 -14.58
C ALA A 251 5.07 7.52 -14.00
N VAL A 252 5.34 6.34 -14.49
CA VAL A 252 6.47 5.49 -14.12
C VAL A 252 7.50 5.60 -15.22
N ASN A 253 8.75 5.89 -14.89
CA ASN A 253 9.83 6.03 -15.86
C ASN A 253 11.08 5.29 -15.40
N GLY A 254 11.52 4.32 -16.19
CA GLY A 254 12.79 3.62 -16.03
C GLY A 254 12.91 2.72 -14.81
N VAL A 255 11.82 2.24 -14.24
CA VAL A 255 11.83 1.35 -13.06
C VAL A 255 12.29 -0.05 -13.46
N GLU A 256 13.28 -0.61 -12.75
CA GLU A 256 13.81 -1.94 -13.00
C GLU A 256 12.82 -3.04 -12.59
N LEU A 257 12.33 -3.77 -13.60
CA LEU A 257 11.31 -4.82 -13.40
C LEU A 257 11.82 -6.04 -12.64
N ARG A 258 13.09 -6.39 -12.74
CA ARG A 258 13.67 -7.54 -12.02
C ARG A 258 13.39 -7.44 -10.51
N SER A 259 13.45 -6.23 -9.97
CA SER A 259 13.21 -5.97 -8.55
C SER A 259 11.73 -5.77 -8.23
N LEU A 260 10.96 -5.15 -9.13
CA LEU A 260 9.56 -4.79 -8.90
C LEU A 260 8.59 -5.94 -9.19
N ALA A 261 8.78 -6.67 -10.29
CA ALA A 261 7.82 -7.66 -10.77
C ALA A 261 7.53 -8.78 -9.76
N PRO A 262 8.51 -9.38 -9.05
CA PRO A 262 8.24 -10.42 -8.05
C PRO A 262 7.42 -9.93 -6.86
N LEU A 263 7.47 -8.65 -6.55
CA LEU A 263 6.70 -8.05 -5.44
C LEU A 263 5.22 -7.88 -5.79
N ILE A 264 4.91 -7.66 -7.07
CA ILE A 264 3.55 -7.46 -7.55
C ILE A 264 2.91 -8.79 -7.97
N ALA A 265 3.66 -9.63 -8.68
CA ALA A 265 3.23 -10.92 -9.18
C ALA A 265 4.28 -11.98 -8.79
N GLN A 266 3.97 -12.79 -7.79
CA GLN A 266 4.89 -13.65 -7.04
C GLN A 266 5.79 -14.56 -7.89
N HIS A 267 5.40 -14.88 -9.12
CA HIS A 267 6.15 -15.75 -10.03
C HIS A 267 6.56 -15.06 -11.34
N ALA A 268 6.31 -13.75 -11.46
CA ALA A 268 6.73 -13.00 -12.64
C ALA A 268 8.25 -12.93 -12.70
N ARG A 269 8.81 -13.40 -13.83
CA ARG A 269 10.25 -13.38 -14.08
C ARG A 269 10.51 -12.59 -15.36
N VAL A 270 10.63 -11.29 -15.19
CA VAL A 270 10.92 -10.34 -16.27
C VAL A 270 11.92 -9.30 -15.78
N SER A 271 12.85 -8.91 -16.65
CA SER A 271 13.77 -7.80 -16.40
C SER A 271 13.63 -6.75 -17.49
N GLY A 272 14.18 -5.56 -17.24
CA GLY A 272 14.18 -4.42 -18.16
C GLY A 272 13.64 -3.16 -17.49
N ARG A 273 13.76 -2.04 -18.18
CA ARG A 273 13.34 -0.71 -17.69
C ARG A 273 11.90 -0.42 -18.08
N LEU A 274 11.02 -0.36 -17.10
CA LEU A 274 9.59 -0.12 -17.27
C LEU A 274 9.29 1.38 -17.37
N THR A 275 8.56 1.74 -18.41
CA THR A 275 7.84 3.02 -18.54
C THR A 275 6.34 2.72 -18.64
N ALA A 276 5.51 3.37 -17.81
CA ALA A 276 4.08 3.11 -17.76
C ALA A 276 3.29 4.34 -17.26
N ARG A 277 2.00 4.37 -17.57
CA ARG A 277 1.08 5.43 -17.10
C ARG A 277 -0.18 4.83 -16.50
N PRO A 278 -0.06 4.17 -15.34
CA PRO A 278 -1.21 3.53 -14.70
C PRO A 278 -2.25 4.54 -14.22
N VAL A 279 -3.51 4.20 -14.47
CA VAL A 279 -4.67 4.76 -13.81
C VAL A 279 -5.26 3.63 -12.96
N PHE A 280 -5.53 3.92 -11.69
CA PHE A 280 -5.97 2.90 -10.76
C PHE A 280 -7.15 3.35 -9.91
N ARG A 281 -7.96 2.37 -9.50
CA ARG A 281 -9.08 2.53 -8.58
C ARG A 281 -9.24 1.26 -7.75
N ALA A 282 -9.55 1.42 -6.47
CA ALA A 282 -9.95 0.33 -5.60
C ALA A 282 -11.09 0.81 -4.68
N PHE A 283 -12.03 -0.08 -4.39
CA PHE A 283 -13.07 0.16 -3.38
C PHE A 283 -13.22 -1.10 -2.53
N ALA A 284 -13.16 -0.93 -1.22
CA ALA A 284 -13.33 -2.01 -0.26
C ALA A 284 -14.01 -1.51 1.01
N ALA A 285 -14.70 -2.39 1.71
CA ALA A 285 -15.27 -2.08 3.02
C ALA A 285 -14.16 -1.86 4.06
N GLU A 286 -13.04 -2.57 3.92
CA GLU A 286 -11.90 -2.58 4.84
C GLU A 286 -10.58 -2.37 4.10
N ALA A 287 -9.61 -1.76 4.78
CA ALA A 287 -8.30 -1.46 4.20
C ALA A 287 -7.53 -2.71 3.71
N ALA A 288 -7.67 -3.84 4.40
CA ALA A 288 -7.03 -5.10 4.04
C ALA A 288 -7.47 -5.64 2.68
N GLN A 289 -8.67 -5.30 2.23
CA GLN A 289 -9.27 -5.76 0.98
C GLN A 289 -8.93 -4.86 -0.22
N LEU A 290 -8.35 -3.68 -0.01
CA LEU A 290 -8.06 -2.72 -1.08
C LEU A 290 -7.16 -3.31 -2.18
N ALA A 291 -6.15 -4.09 -1.81
CA ALA A 291 -5.24 -4.70 -2.77
C ALA A 291 -5.94 -5.71 -3.70
N SER A 292 -6.90 -6.49 -3.18
CA SER A 292 -7.67 -7.45 -3.96
C SER A 292 -8.76 -6.79 -4.82
N ALA A 293 -9.22 -5.62 -4.41
CA ALA A 293 -10.20 -4.81 -5.13
C ALA A 293 -9.58 -3.86 -6.17
N LEU A 294 -8.24 -3.88 -6.30
CA LEU A 294 -7.52 -2.99 -7.20
C LEU A 294 -7.87 -3.29 -8.67
N ARG A 295 -8.33 -2.26 -9.37
CA ARG A 295 -8.39 -2.19 -10.82
C ARG A 295 -7.34 -1.21 -11.29
N LEU A 296 -6.53 -1.63 -12.25
CA LEU A 296 -5.47 -0.81 -12.83
C LEU A 296 -5.49 -0.99 -14.34
N GLU A 297 -5.31 0.10 -15.05
CA GLU A 297 -5.20 0.12 -16.51
C GLU A 297 -4.00 0.97 -16.89
N THR A 298 -3.15 0.46 -17.79
CA THR A 298 -1.94 1.17 -18.21
C THR A 298 -1.43 0.71 -19.57
N PRO A 299 -1.09 1.65 -20.47
CA PRO A 299 -0.10 1.38 -21.48
C PRO A 299 1.26 1.22 -20.81
N PHE A 300 2.08 0.31 -21.31
CA PHE A 300 3.42 0.08 -20.80
C PHE A 300 4.42 -0.19 -21.92
N GLU A 301 5.67 0.11 -21.64
CA GLU A 301 6.83 -0.18 -22.45
C GLU A 301 7.98 -0.62 -21.54
N VAL A 302 8.65 -1.71 -21.91
CA VAL A 302 9.83 -2.22 -21.22
C VAL A 302 10.97 -2.27 -22.22
N GLN A 303 12.07 -1.65 -21.90
CA GLN A 303 13.28 -1.60 -22.74
C GLN A 303 14.37 -2.50 -22.17
N ASP A 304 15.19 -3.07 -23.07
CA ASP A 304 16.39 -3.85 -22.77
C ASP A 304 16.13 -4.98 -21.78
N GLY A 305 15.19 -5.87 -22.11
CA GLY A 305 14.70 -6.84 -21.14
C GLY A 305 14.82 -8.30 -21.53
N VAL A 306 14.47 -9.15 -20.57
CA VAL A 306 14.42 -10.61 -20.72
C VAL A 306 13.13 -11.14 -20.10
N LEU A 307 12.37 -11.92 -20.86
CA LEU A 307 11.32 -12.80 -20.35
C LEU A 307 11.95 -14.15 -20.01
N TYR A 308 11.94 -14.54 -18.76
CA TYR A 308 12.47 -15.83 -18.32
C TYR A 308 11.37 -16.89 -18.28
N GLY A 309 11.76 -18.13 -18.59
CA GLY A 309 10.85 -19.28 -18.64
C GLY A 309 10.10 -19.42 -19.97
N VAL A 310 10.32 -18.51 -20.94
CA VAL A 310 9.66 -18.49 -22.24
C VAL A 310 10.67 -18.25 -23.35
N ASP A 311 10.76 -19.16 -24.33
CA ASP A 311 11.55 -18.99 -25.55
C ASP A 311 10.62 -18.96 -26.76
N ILE A 312 10.23 -17.74 -27.16
CA ILE A 312 9.32 -17.50 -28.29
C ILE A 312 10.00 -17.91 -29.61
N GLY A 313 11.28 -17.66 -29.76
CA GLY A 313 12.05 -18.00 -30.97
C GLY A 313 12.09 -19.52 -31.19
N ARG A 314 12.40 -20.27 -30.13
CA ARG A 314 12.39 -21.74 -30.16
C ARG A 314 11.00 -22.29 -30.43
N ALA A 315 9.97 -21.78 -29.73
CA ALA A 315 8.58 -22.20 -29.91
C ALA A 315 8.12 -22.00 -31.37
N ALA A 316 8.53 -20.92 -32.02
CA ALA A 316 8.22 -20.66 -33.42
C ALA A 316 8.99 -21.54 -34.39
N SER A 317 10.17 -22.07 -34.01
CA SER A 317 11.00 -22.98 -34.85
C SER A 317 10.64 -24.46 -34.67
N LEU A 318 9.83 -24.85 -33.71
CA LEU A 318 9.44 -26.24 -33.37
C LEU A 318 8.61 -26.95 -34.46
N ILE A 319 8.31 -26.31 -35.58
CA ILE A 319 7.62 -26.95 -36.73
C ILE A 319 8.43 -28.13 -37.28
N ALA A 320 9.75 -28.13 -37.08
CA ALA A 320 10.67 -29.14 -37.61
C ALA A 320 11.00 -30.28 -36.63
N SER A 321 10.65 -30.18 -35.36
CA SER A 321 10.99 -31.18 -34.35
C SER A 321 9.86 -31.43 -33.38
N ARG A 322 9.42 -32.71 -33.28
CA ARG A 322 8.46 -33.21 -32.27
C ARG A 322 9.01 -33.17 -30.82
N GLN A 323 9.84 -32.20 -30.48
CA GLN A 323 10.40 -32.09 -29.14
C GLN A 323 9.50 -31.26 -28.24
N GLU A 324 9.14 -31.84 -27.09
CA GLU A 324 8.43 -31.17 -26.03
C GLU A 324 9.15 -29.91 -25.53
N ASN A 325 8.40 -28.86 -25.24
CA ASN A 325 8.94 -27.65 -24.64
C ASN A 325 9.66 -27.98 -23.32
N SER A 326 10.98 -27.90 -23.34
CA SER A 326 11.76 -27.99 -22.10
C SER A 326 11.52 -26.71 -21.29
N PRO A 327 11.10 -26.80 -20.02
CA PRO A 327 10.99 -25.64 -19.16
C PRO A 327 12.37 -24.99 -19.00
N GLY A 328 12.46 -23.67 -19.11
CA GLY A 328 13.69 -22.95 -18.80
C GLY A 328 14.27 -22.04 -19.88
N GLY A 329 13.56 -21.80 -20.98
CA GLY A 329 14.00 -20.87 -22.02
C GLY A 329 13.95 -19.39 -21.60
N GLN A 330 14.49 -18.52 -22.42
CA GLN A 330 14.40 -17.07 -22.24
C GLN A 330 14.24 -16.36 -23.59
N THR A 331 13.44 -15.28 -23.58
CA THR A 331 13.31 -14.39 -24.73
C THR A 331 13.91 -13.05 -24.38
N ARG A 332 15.00 -12.67 -25.05
CA ARG A 332 15.56 -11.32 -24.97
C ARG A 332 14.81 -10.41 -25.93
N PHE A 333 14.60 -9.18 -25.52
CA PHE A 333 13.96 -8.16 -26.34
C PHE A 333 14.58 -6.78 -26.11
N ASP A 334 14.59 -5.99 -27.19
CA ASP A 334 14.99 -4.58 -27.13
C ASP A 334 13.79 -3.75 -26.62
N GLU A 335 12.57 -4.12 -27.05
CA GLU A 335 11.33 -3.49 -26.65
C GLU A 335 10.22 -4.53 -26.46
N LEU A 336 9.49 -4.41 -25.33
CA LEU A 336 8.21 -5.08 -25.07
C LEU A 336 7.20 -4.00 -24.72
N SER A 337 6.17 -3.84 -25.51
CA SER A 337 5.11 -2.85 -25.26
C SER A 337 3.72 -3.49 -25.30
N GLY A 338 2.74 -2.80 -24.73
CA GLY A 338 1.37 -3.28 -24.70
C GLY A 338 0.46 -2.45 -23.81
N HIS A 339 -0.72 -3.01 -23.56
CA HIS A 339 -1.71 -2.46 -22.67
C HIS A 339 -2.11 -3.51 -21.63
N LEU A 340 -1.99 -3.16 -20.35
CA LEU A 340 -2.32 -4.02 -19.22
C LEU A 340 -3.61 -3.54 -18.55
N VAL A 341 -4.52 -4.47 -18.32
CA VAL A 341 -5.66 -4.31 -17.42
C VAL A 341 -5.53 -5.33 -16.29
N LEU A 342 -5.48 -4.86 -15.05
CA LEU A 342 -5.58 -5.67 -13.84
C LEU A 342 -6.97 -5.45 -13.24
N GLU A 343 -7.70 -6.53 -13.04
CA GLU A 343 -9.00 -6.51 -12.38
C GLU A 343 -9.23 -7.82 -11.62
N ARG A 344 -9.64 -7.74 -10.35
CA ARG A 344 -9.92 -8.93 -9.51
C ARG A 344 -8.80 -9.97 -9.51
N ARG A 345 -7.54 -9.51 -9.47
CA ARG A 345 -6.32 -10.33 -9.51
C ARG A 345 -6.07 -11.05 -10.85
N ALA A 346 -6.89 -10.81 -11.88
CA ALA A 346 -6.63 -11.25 -13.24
C ALA A 346 -5.88 -10.17 -14.02
N TYR A 347 -4.89 -10.57 -14.81
CA TYR A 347 -4.13 -9.67 -15.66
C TYR A 347 -4.47 -9.94 -17.11
N ARG A 348 -4.78 -8.91 -17.88
CA ARG A 348 -5.03 -8.99 -19.30
C ARG A 348 -4.06 -8.08 -20.04
N PHE A 349 -3.19 -8.69 -20.79
CA PHE A 349 -2.24 -8.01 -21.67
C PHE A 349 -2.77 -8.03 -23.09
N THR A 350 -3.00 -6.87 -23.68
CA THR A 350 -3.49 -6.70 -25.05
C THR A 350 -2.52 -5.85 -25.85
N LYS A 351 -2.62 -5.92 -27.18
CA LYS A 351 -1.74 -5.16 -28.08
C LYS A 351 -0.26 -5.38 -27.74
N LEU A 352 0.08 -6.58 -27.24
CA LEU A 352 1.47 -6.92 -26.97
C LEU A 352 2.28 -6.84 -28.23
N LYS A 353 3.46 -6.24 -28.14
CA LYS A 353 4.50 -6.23 -29.19
C LYS A 353 5.83 -6.49 -28.54
N ILE A 354 6.57 -7.42 -29.10
CA ILE A 354 7.95 -7.74 -28.71
C ILE A 354 8.80 -7.49 -29.93
N ALA A 355 9.87 -6.75 -29.76
CA ALA A 355 10.88 -6.51 -30.81
C ALA A 355 12.27 -6.86 -30.28
N SER A 356 13.02 -7.63 -31.05
CA SER A 356 14.44 -7.82 -30.91
C SER A 356 15.07 -7.90 -32.30
N GLY A 357 16.41 -7.88 -32.42
CA GLY A 357 17.08 -7.92 -33.69
C GLY A 357 16.59 -9.03 -34.64
N ALA A 358 16.38 -10.24 -34.13
CA ALA A 358 15.98 -11.43 -34.89
C ALA A 358 14.51 -11.84 -34.74
N LEU A 359 13.79 -11.33 -33.74
CA LEU A 359 12.41 -11.74 -33.40
C LEU A 359 11.50 -10.51 -33.34
N ALA A 360 10.32 -10.62 -33.96
CA ALA A 360 9.20 -9.74 -33.69
C ALA A 360 7.98 -10.60 -33.33
N ALA A 361 7.21 -10.21 -32.32
CA ALA A 361 6.00 -10.91 -31.98
C ALA A 361 4.90 -9.93 -31.56
N ASP A 362 3.67 -10.27 -31.85
CA ASP A 362 2.50 -9.51 -31.43
C ASP A 362 1.38 -10.44 -30.93
N GLY A 363 0.51 -9.94 -30.06
CA GLY A 363 -0.59 -10.75 -29.56
C GLY A 363 -1.26 -10.26 -28.31
N HIS A 364 -1.83 -11.21 -27.58
CA HIS A 364 -2.48 -10.97 -26.27
C HIS A 364 -2.26 -12.18 -25.37
N VAL A 365 -2.17 -11.91 -24.07
CA VAL A 365 -2.06 -12.92 -23.01
C VAL A 365 -2.92 -12.51 -21.83
N SER A 366 -3.62 -13.45 -21.22
CA SER A 366 -4.36 -13.27 -19.98
C SER A 366 -3.80 -14.21 -18.92
N VAL A 367 -3.80 -13.75 -17.68
CA VAL A 367 -3.42 -14.52 -16.49
C VAL A 367 -4.62 -14.51 -15.55
N SER A 368 -5.12 -15.70 -15.21
CA SER A 368 -6.22 -15.85 -14.27
C SER A 368 -5.79 -15.57 -12.83
N PRO A 369 -6.72 -15.41 -11.88
CA PRO A 369 -6.38 -15.32 -10.44
C PRO A 369 -5.62 -16.55 -9.92
N GLU A 370 -5.82 -17.71 -10.54
CA GLU A 370 -5.18 -19.00 -10.26
C GLU A 370 -3.81 -19.14 -10.93
N GLN A 371 -3.37 -18.06 -11.63
CA GLN A 371 -2.08 -17.97 -12.35
C GLN A 371 -2.02 -18.83 -13.62
N GLU A 372 -3.15 -19.21 -14.19
CA GLU A 372 -3.23 -19.87 -15.48
C GLU A 372 -3.08 -18.87 -16.62
N LEU A 373 -2.32 -19.29 -17.64
CA LEU A 373 -2.07 -18.50 -18.84
C LEU A 373 -3.03 -18.92 -19.97
N SER A 374 -3.53 -17.94 -20.68
CA SER A 374 -4.27 -18.14 -21.92
C SER A 374 -3.97 -17.00 -22.90
N GLY A 375 -3.88 -17.31 -24.19
CA GLY A 375 -3.62 -16.26 -25.17
C GLY A 375 -3.11 -16.76 -26.50
N ARG A 376 -2.79 -15.79 -27.37
CA ARG A 376 -2.24 -16.06 -28.68
C ARG A 376 -1.19 -15.04 -29.04
N ILE A 377 -0.07 -15.51 -29.58
CA ILE A 377 1.06 -14.70 -30.03
C ILE A 377 1.38 -15.08 -31.47
N HIS A 378 1.65 -14.12 -32.32
CA HIS A 378 2.14 -14.29 -33.69
C HIS A 378 3.62 -13.93 -33.70
N ALA A 379 4.49 -14.93 -33.83
CA ALA A 379 5.93 -14.75 -33.86
C ALA A 379 6.45 -14.69 -35.30
N LYS A 380 7.30 -13.72 -35.60
CA LYS A 380 8.01 -13.54 -36.88
C LYS A 380 9.50 -13.64 -36.64
N ILE A 381 10.16 -14.61 -37.22
CA ILE A 381 11.62 -14.76 -37.15
C ILE A 381 12.21 -14.13 -38.41
N LYS A 382 13.11 -13.18 -38.23
CA LYS A 382 13.87 -12.55 -39.32
C LYS A 382 15.12 -13.39 -39.58
N ALA A 383 15.12 -14.18 -40.64
CA ALA A 383 16.31 -14.86 -41.12
C ALA A 383 16.86 -14.12 -42.35
N ALA A 384 18.18 -14.02 -42.47
CA ALA A 384 18.87 -13.21 -43.49
C ALA A 384 18.55 -13.58 -44.96
N SER A 385 17.92 -14.71 -45.22
CA SER A 385 17.70 -15.25 -46.58
C SER A 385 16.31 -15.85 -46.87
N VAL A 386 15.36 -15.78 -45.92
CA VAL A 386 14.03 -16.40 -46.10
C VAL A 386 12.95 -15.41 -45.73
N THR A 387 11.87 -15.37 -46.55
CA THR A 387 10.65 -14.60 -46.26
C THR A 387 10.14 -14.94 -44.84
N ALA A 388 10.07 -13.95 -43.97
CA ALA A 388 9.71 -14.12 -42.58
C ALA A 388 8.31 -14.79 -42.43
N ALA A 389 8.30 -16.07 -42.10
CA ALA A 389 7.04 -16.77 -41.81
C ALA A 389 6.50 -16.29 -40.47
N THR A 390 5.19 -15.99 -40.42
CA THR A 390 4.49 -15.70 -39.18
C THR A 390 3.94 -17.00 -38.58
N VAL A 391 4.39 -17.36 -37.38
CA VAL A 391 3.99 -18.56 -36.68
C VAL A 391 2.98 -18.19 -35.57
N PRO A 392 1.72 -18.63 -35.68
CA PRO A 392 0.75 -18.42 -34.61
C PRO A 392 0.99 -19.43 -33.47
N LEU A 393 1.24 -18.92 -32.27
CA LEU A 393 1.50 -19.69 -31.06
C LEU A 393 0.33 -19.53 -30.08
N ASN A 394 -0.19 -20.62 -29.55
CA ASN A 394 -1.08 -20.63 -28.42
C ASN A 394 -0.26 -20.58 -27.13
N VAL A 395 -0.68 -19.72 -26.22
CA VAL A 395 -0.11 -19.58 -24.87
C VAL A 395 -1.06 -20.30 -23.90
N SER A 396 -0.51 -21.19 -23.07
CA SER A 396 -1.24 -21.95 -22.06
C SER A 396 -0.32 -22.31 -20.89
N GLY A 397 -0.80 -23.15 -19.96
CA GLY A 397 -0.06 -23.52 -18.76
C GLY A 397 -0.19 -22.48 -17.64
N THR A 398 0.83 -22.33 -16.82
CA THR A 398 0.85 -21.40 -15.68
C THR A 398 2.01 -20.42 -15.81
N VAL A 399 1.98 -19.33 -15.01
CA VAL A 399 3.08 -18.35 -14.95
C VAL A 399 4.40 -19.01 -14.58
N GLN A 400 4.38 -20.09 -13.80
CA GLN A 400 5.59 -20.86 -13.40
C GLN A 400 6.07 -21.79 -14.49
N ALA A 401 5.14 -22.36 -15.27
CA ALA A 401 5.40 -23.32 -16.34
C ALA A 401 4.59 -22.92 -17.60
N PRO A 402 5.01 -21.85 -18.29
CA PRO A 402 4.34 -21.40 -19.50
C PRO A 402 4.59 -22.38 -20.66
N VAL A 403 3.54 -22.63 -21.43
CA VAL A 403 3.56 -23.52 -22.59
C VAL A 403 3.20 -22.71 -23.84
N LEU A 404 4.09 -22.70 -24.82
CA LEU A 404 3.88 -22.10 -26.15
C LEU A 404 3.96 -23.17 -27.21
N LEU A 405 2.86 -23.36 -27.94
CA LEU A 405 2.78 -24.35 -29.02
C LEU A 405 2.24 -23.70 -30.29
N PRO A 406 2.77 -24.02 -31.47
CA PRO A 406 2.14 -23.65 -32.73
C PRO A 406 0.71 -24.14 -32.81
N THR A 407 -0.18 -23.38 -33.45
CA THR A 407 -1.57 -23.79 -33.61
C THR A 407 -1.67 -25.04 -34.48
N ALA A 408 -2.61 -25.94 -34.18
CA ALA A 408 -2.79 -27.22 -34.89
C ALA A 408 -2.98 -27.02 -36.40
N GLY A 409 -3.73 -26.02 -36.82
CA GLY A 409 -3.94 -25.72 -38.24
C GLY A 409 -2.64 -25.30 -38.95
N TYR A 410 -1.79 -24.57 -38.28
CA TYR A 410 -0.47 -24.17 -38.83
C TYR A 410 0.44 -25.39 -39.00
N VAL A 411 0.50 -26.28 -38.02
CA VAL A 411 1.31 -27.53 -38.09
C VAL A 411 0.78 -28.46 -39.19
N ALA A 412 -0.50 -28.65 -39.30
CA ALA A 412 -1.11 -29.50 -40.33
C ALA A 412 -0.88 -28.95 -41.74
N GLY A 413 -1.00 -27.63 -41.92
CA GLY A 413 -0.72 -26.99 -43.22
C GLY A 413 0.73 -27.05 -43.60
N ALA A 414 1.65 -26.88 -42.65
CA ALA A 414 3.08 -27.00 -42.88
C ALA A 414 3.46 -28.42 -43.28
N ALA A 415 2.90 -29.45 -42.65
CA ALA A 415 3.11 -30.86 -43.01
C ALA A 415 2.59 -31.19 -44.40
N ALA A 416 1.38 -30.75 -44.73
CA ALA A 416 0.78 -30.97 -46.06
C ALA A 416 1.57 -30.25 -47.15
N GLY A 417 1.97 -28.99 -46.93
CA GLY A 417 2.78 -28.23 -47.88
C GLY A 417 4.13 -28.86 -48.12
N THR A 418 4.80 -29.36 -47.07
CA THR A 418 6.07 -30.08 -47.18
C THR A 418 5.94 -31.34 -47.99
N ALA A 419 4.85 -32.09 -47.84
CA ALA A 419 4.59 -33.30 -48.58
C ALA A 419 4.40 -33.03 -50.10
N ILE A 420 3.84 -31.88 -50.47
CA ILE A 420 3.53 -31.55 -51.89
C ILE A 420 4.69 -30.81 -52.57
N LEU A 421 5.34 -29.84 -51.89
CA LEU A 421 6.28 -28.90 -52.48
C LEU A 421 7.72 -29.07 -51.94
N GLY A 422 7.94 -30.03 -51.06
CA GLY A 422 9.21 -30.28 -50.39
C GLY A 422 9.51 -29.42 -49.18
N PRO A 423 10.57 -29.76 -48.40
CA PRO A 423 10.93 -29.03 -47.19
C PRO A 423 11.42 -27.62 -47.53
N GLY A 424 11.02 -26.64 -46.75
CA GLY A 424 11.29 -25.22 -46.91
C GLY A 424 10.15 -24.47 -47.58
N LEU A 425 10.04 -24.42 -48.88
CA LEU A 425 8.99 -23.70 -49.60
C LEU A 425 7.58 -24.27 -49.30
N GLY A 426 7.44 -25.62 -49.35
CA GLY A 426 6.17 -26.28 -49.08
C GLY A 426 5.68 -26.07 -47.66
N THR A 427 6.55 -26.09 -46.69
CA THR A 427 6.22 -25.91 -45.29
C THR A 427 5.64 -24.52 -45.03
N THR A 428 6.26 -23.47 -45.57
CA THR A 428 5.82 -22.09 -45.38
C THR A 428 4.52 -21.77 -46.13
N ILE A 429 4.40 -22.20 -47.39
CA ILE A 429 3.18 -22.00 -48.21
C ILE A 429 1.99 -22.77 -47.62
N GLY A 430 2.16 -24.05 -47.29
CA GLY A 430 1.08 -24.87 -46.71
C GLY A 430 0.58 -24.35 -45.38
N ALA A 431 1.49 -23.91 -44.50
CA ALA A 431 1.11 -23.31 -43.24
C ALA A 431 0.33 -21.99 -43.42
N THR A 432 0.78 -21.14 -44.34
CA THR A 432 0.14 -19.85 -44.64
C THR A 432 -1.26 -20.04 -45.24
N ILE A 433 -1.43 -20.96 -46.20
CA ILE A 433 -2.72 -21.27 -46.80
C ILE A 433 -3.69 -21.83 -45.74
N SER A 434 -3.26 -22.77 -44.91
CA SER A 434 -4.09 -23.37 -43.84
C SER A 434 -4.58 -22.32 -42.84
N THR A 435 -3.73 -21.39 -42.42
CA THR A 435 -4.15 -20.32 -41.50
C THR A 435 -5.07 -19.31 -42.16
N THR A 436 -4.90 -19.01 -43.43
CA THR A 436 -5.78 -18.11 -44.20
C THR A 436 -7.16 -18.74 -44.45
N LEU A 437 -7.20 -20.00 -44.86
CA LEU A 437 -8.46 -20.76 -44.99
C LEU A 437 -9.16 -20.93 -43.64
N GLY A 438 -8.44 -21.21 -42.57
CA GLY A 438 -9.02 -21.29 -41.21
C GLY A 438 -9.66 -19.96 -40.76
N ARG A 439 -9.11 -18.83 -41.17
CA ARG A 439 -9.72 -17.50 -40.90
C ARG A 439 -10.94 -17.25 -41.80
N LEU A 440 -10.95 -17.74 -43.03
CA LEU A 440 -12.05 -17.51 -43.98
C LEU A 440 -13.23 -18.48 -43.78
N PHE A 441 -12.94 -19.71 -43.36
CA PHE A 441 -13.97 -20.79 -43.26
C PHE A 441 -14.15 -21.31 -41.82
N GLY A 442 -13.29 -21.00 -40.88
CA GLY A 442 -13.35 -21.38 -39.47
C GLY A 442 -13.68 -20.22 -38.54
N GLY A 443 -14.22 -19.14 -39.08
CA GLY A 443 -14.66 -18.02 -38.29
C GLY A 443 -15.77 -18.36 -37.35
N GLU A 444 -15.59 -18.08 -36.09
CA GLU A 444 -16.67 -17.81 -35.13
C GLU A 444 -17.84 -18.76 -35.10
N SER A 445 -17.63 -20.04 -34.83
CA SER A 445 -18.76 -20.92 -34.54
C SER A 445 -18.33 -22.06 -33.65
N ALA A 446 -18.26 -21.83 -32.37
CA ALA A 446 -18.49 -22.86 -31.35
C ALA A 446 -18.27 -22.40 -29.90
N GLU A 447 -18.67 -21.17 -29.53
CA GLU A 447 -18.80 -20.91 -28.08
C GLU A 447 -19.81 -19.80 -27.74
N GLU A 448 -20.91 -19.76 -28.53
CA GLU A 448 -22.05 -18.95 -28.12
C GLU A 448 -23.35 -19.69 -28.41
N LYS A 449 -23.66 -20.71 -27.60
CA LYS A 449 -25.04 -21.16 -27.33
C LYS A 449 -25.04 -22.25 -26.25
N LYS A 450 -25.18 -21.82 -25.01
CA LYS A 450 -26.06 -22.46 -24.03
C LYS A 450 -26.16 -21.61 -22.78
N ALA A 451 -27.07 -20.65 -22.81
CA ALA A 451 -27.81 -20.26 -21.63
C ALA A 451 -29.00 -21.20 -21.52
N PRO A 452 -29.26 -21.83 -20.38
CA PRO A 452 -30.56 -22.46 -20.16
C PRO A 452 -31.51 -21.37 -19.62
N GLU A 453 -32.63 -21.21 -20.35
CA GLU A 453 -33.87 -20.74 -19.76
C GLU A 453 -34.30 -21.69 -18.62
N ARG A 454 -34.38 -21.17 -17.40
CA ARG A 454 -35.52 -21.23 -16.48
C ARG A 454 -35.17 -20.59 -15.15
#